data_065746693ac6b099e31e797ef6f726aa
#
_entry.id   065746693ac6b099e31e797ef6f726aa
#
_cell.length_a   1.000
_cell.length_b   1.000
_cell.length_c   1.000
_cell.angle_alpha   90.00
_cell.angle_beta   90.00
_cell.angle_gamma   90.00
#
_symmetry.space_group_name_H-M   'P 1'
#
loop_
_entity.id
_entity.type
_entity.pdbx_description
1 polymer ?
#
loop_
_entity_poly.entity_id
_entity_poly.type
_entity_poly.pdbx_seq_one_letter_code
_entity_poly.pdbx_strand_id
1 'polypeptide(L)'
;EDLNQIFDKTVDLYDWYNYLPNNEQLIFKNTNILHFLDTGEFHLFIINKLYELCIVSKILKLEKPQKIISNSLVINLIKNFSNSDHFIYEEIEDTFLDNLQWNKIDIKFNIGKIPIAFTISQSLYNKLKSLLENTVCNFLNFWADMNSNKEIILFLEINPSEYGDLLLKISKENKQIVFLNNRRSPVWNFSSINLLKITKSKVLNFRKLLSKSEKNSLSILCSKYMKTIKEIFSDPQTSKFFTFNGVSFWNQIENELFLTLQNRMNFYLESVFGIQKFLDNSKIKCVLSLNVVGETEKIVLSQLNKQIPSIMLEHAFANYTEKISRYDVLSMYSSFPDKIAVWGNIQKNYLQQIHNIHDDRIIVCGSPRHDDFFHSQSKIILNSKKTVLLCPRMIIDASGHKSTKLYQQYESYLENFLKQINSVDDIDFVVKLHPANESHTQELKKIIHNFAPQLPIFQISPIKNLIEKSDLVICISPEGFDPSTVILESIILQKPIINVVLDNKFYDFSYEKDQAVISLDKDQNLMDSIRKILNDIEYKKTVLQNGQNFLQSYLSNHGKACQYLANYIVNLK
;
A
#
# COMPACT_ATOMS: atom_id res chain seq x y z
N GLU A 1 -15.41 -17.24 9.43
CA GLU A 1 -14.62 -18.48 9.23
C GLU A 1 -14.07 -18.57 7.80
N ASP A 2 -14.91 -18.37 6.77
CA ASP A 2 -14.49 -18.40 5.36
C ASP A 2 -13.43 -17.32 5.00
N LEU A 3 -13.48 -16.13 5.62
CA LEU A 3 -12.56 -15.02 5.33
C LEU A 3 -11.13 -15.34 5.73
N ASN A 4 -10.92 -15.85 6.94
CA ASN A 4 -9.59 -16.20 7.43
C ASN A 4 -8.96 -17.31 6.57
N GLN A 5 -9.76 -18.30 6.16
CA GLN A 5 -9.29 -19.38 5.27
C GLN A 5 -8.89 -18.84 3.89
N ILE A 6 -9.64 -17.86 3.34
CA ILE A 6 -9.29 -17.20 2.07
C ILE A 6 -7.97 -16.45 2.20
N PHE A 7 -7.80 -15.68 3.29
CA PHE A 7 -6.54 -14.97 3.57
C PHE A 7 -5.37 -15.93 3.74
N ASP A 8 -5.52 -16.96 4.57
CA ASP A 8 -4.48 -17.98 4.79
C ASP A 8 -4.07 -18.62 3.47
N LYS A 9 -5.03 -19.07 2.66
CA LYS A 9 -4.74 -19.65 1.36
C LYS A 9 -4.04 -18.68 0.43
N THR A 10 -4.43 -17.41 0.44
CA THR A 10 -3.79 -16.38 -0.41
C THR A 10 -2.33 -16.16 -0.01
N VAL A 11 -2.04 -16.12 1.29
CA VAL A 11 -0.67 -16.00 1.81
C VAL A 11 0.17 -17.23 1.48
N ASP A 12 -0.40 -18.44 1.60
CA ASP A 12 0.28 -19.69 1.24
C ASP A 12 0.68 -19.73 -0.25
N LEU A 13 0.02 -18.93 -1.09
CA LEU A 13 0.32 -18.83 -2.52
C LEU A 13 1.35 -17.76 -2.88
N TYR A 14 1.89 -16.97 -1.94
CA TYR A 14 2.86 -15.91 -2.29
C TYR A 14 4.11 -16.44 -2.98
N ASP A 15 4.57 -17.61 -2.58
CA ASP A 15 5.74 -18.27 -3.16
C ASP A 15 5.35 -19.41 -4.12
N TRP A 16 4.20 -19.29 -4.76
CA TRP A 16 3.59 -20.28 -5.65
C TRP A 16 4.56 -20.83 -6.71
N TYR A 17 5.42 -20.00 -7.25
CA TYR A 17 6.41 -20.33 -8.28
C TYR A 17 7.41 -21.40 -7.82
N ASN A 18 7.65 -21.56 -6.51
CA ASN A 18 8.54 -22.57 -5.97
C ASN A 18 7.94 -24.00 -6.03
N TYR A 19 6.62 -24.10 -6.15
CA TYR A 19 5.88 -25.36 -6.16
C TYR A 19 5.49 -25.82 -7.57
N LEU A 20 5.83 -25.03 -8.58
CA LEU A 20 5.56 -25.40 -9.97
C LEU A 20 6.51 -26.50 -10.45
N PRO A 21 6.03 -27.43 -11.32
CA PRO A 21 6.89 -28.43 -11.93
C PRO A 21 7.96 -27.74 -12.82
N ASN A 22 9.18 -28.27 -12.82
CA ASN A 22 10.30 -27.77 -13.64
C ASN A 22 10.60 -26.27 -13.47
N ASN A 23 10.32 -25.69 -12.30
CA ASN A 23 10.50 -24.26 -12.03
C ASN A 23 11.97 -23.81 -12.11
N GLU A 24 12.92 -24.73 -11.96
CA GLU A 24 14.36 -24.48 -12.11
C GLU A 24 14.75 -23.99 -13.50
N GLN A 25 13.95 -24.30 -14.53
CA GLN A 25 14.16 -23.80 -15.90
C GLN A 25 13.86 -22.30 -16.03
N LEU A 26 13.22 -21.69 -15.03
CA LEU A 26 12.87 -20.27 -14.99
C LEU A 26 13.86 -19.43 -14.18
N ILE A 27 15.01 -20.01 -13.81
CA ILE A 27 16.05 -19.29 -13.08
C ILE A 27 16.83 -18.37 -14.02
N PHE A 28 16.87 -17.09 -13.70
CA PHE A 28 17.68 -16.07 -14.35
C PHE A 28 18.52 -15.34 -13.32
N LYS A 29 19.86 -15.37 -13.49
CA LYS A 29 20.77 -14.72 -12.54
C LYS A 29 20.47 -15.08 -11.07
N ASN A 30 20.41 -16.39 -10.79
CA ASN A 30 20.15 -17.00 -9.49
C ASN A 30 18.76 -16.76 -8.86
N THR A 31 17.84 -16.17 -9.61
CA THR A 31 16.47 -15.93 -9.11
C THR A 31 15.44 -16.48 -10.09
N ASN A 32 14.40 -17.14 -9.59
CA ASN A 32 13.26 -17.53 -10.41
C ASN A 32 12.54 -16.26 -10.91
N ILE A 33 12.37 -16.14 -12.22
CA ILE A 33 11.84 -14.93 -12.83
C ILE A 33 10.38 -14.63 -12.45
N LEU A 34 9.61 -15.65 -12.06
CA LEU A 34 8.24 -15.49 -11.57
C LEU A 34 8.18 -14.83 -10.18
N HIS A 35 9.27 -14.91 -9.41
CA HIS A 35 9.41 -14.22 -8.13
C HIS A 35 9.19 -12.70 -8.27
N PHE A 36 9.51 -12.12 -9.41
CA PHE A 36 9.44 -10.65 -9.60
C PHE A 36 8.03 -10.10 -9.70
N LEU A 37 7.01 -10.94 -9.88
CA LEU A 37 5.62 -10.50 -9.86
C LEU A 37 5.29 -9.81 -8.53
N ASP A 38 4.63 -8.65 -8.59
CA ASP A 38 4.23 -7.90 -7.40
C ASP A 38 3.32 -8.74 -6.50
N THR A 39 3.72 -8.95 -5.25
CA THR A 39 2.96 -9.79 -4.32
C THR A 39 1.64 -9.15 -3.93
N GLY A 40 1.57 -7.81 -3.83
CA GLY A 40 0.32 -7.10 -3.50
C GLY A 40 -0.71 -7.22 -4.64
N GLU A 41 -0.27 -7.05 -5.89
CA GLU A 41 -1.15 -7.28 -7.05
C GLU A 41 -1.62 -8.74 -7.12
N PHE A 42 -0.70 -9.69 -6.92
CA PHE A 42 -1.03 -11.11 -6.89
C PHE A 42 -2.00 -11.44 -5.76
N HIS A 43 -1.79 -10.89 -4.56
CA HIS A 43 -2.71 -11.04 -3.43
C HIS A 43 -4.13 -10.62 -3.79
N LEU A 44 -4.29 -9.40 -4.32
CA LEU A 44 -5.61 -8.86 -4.71
C LEU A 44 -6.27 -9.73 -5.80
N PHE A 45 -5.49 -10.21 -6.75
CA PHE A 45 -5.97 -11.06 -7.80
C PHE A 45 -6.50 -12.39 -7.26
N ILE A 46 -5.70 -13.09 -6.45
CA ILE A 46 -6.07 -14.41 -5.89
C ILE A 46 -7.23 -14.28 -4.92
N ILE A 47 -7.22 -13.31 -4.02
CA ILE A 47 -8.29 -13.16 -3.03
C ILE A 47 -9.64 -12.95 -3.70
N ASN A 48 -9.71 -12.16 -4.78
CA ASN A 48 -10.93 -11.96 -5.56
C ASN A 48 -11.42 -13.27 -6.18
N LYS A 49 -10.53 -14.11 -6.72
CA LYS A 49 -10.89 -15.40 -7.31
C LYS A 49 -11.37 -16.42 -6.27
N LEU A 50 -10.76 -16.42 -5.09
CA LEU A 50 -11.23 -17.25 -3.98
C LEU A 50 -12.60 -16.82 -3.47
N TYR A 51 -12.90 -15.51 -3.46
CA TYR A 51 -14.24 -15.01 -3.17
C TYR A 51 -15.26 -15.46 -4.20
N GLU A 52 -14.96 -15.31 -5.49
CA GLU A 52 -15.82 -15.79 -6.58
C GLU A 52 -16.14 -17.27 -6.38
N LEU A 53 -15.13 -18.10 -6.09
CA LEU A 53 -15.30 -19.52 -5.83
C LEU A 53 -16.21 -19.80 -4.63
N CYS A 54 -16.01 -19.09 -3.52
CA CYS A 54 -16.85 -19.23 -2.32
C CYS A 54 -18.31 -18.83 -2.58
N ILE A 55 -18.53 -17.72 -3.30
CA ILE A 55 -19.87 -17.24 -3.68
C ILE A 55 -20.55 -18.29 -4.55
N VAL A 56 -19.89 -18.77 -5.61
CA VAL A 56 -20.43 -19.81 -6.50
C VAL A 56 -20.77 -21.07 -5.70
N SER A 57 -19.85 -21.53 -4.83
CA SER A 57 -20.10 -22.70 -3.98
C SER A 57 -21.34 -22.53 -3.10
N LYS A 58 -21.53 -21.34 -2.50
CA LYS A 58 -22.72 -21.06 -1.68
C LYS A 58 -24.00 -21.03 -2.49
N ILE A 59 -23.99 -20.39 -3.66
CA ILE A 59 -25.15 -20.36 -4.57
C ILE A 59 -25.55 -21.79 -4.97
N LEU A 60 -24.61 -22.63 -5.41
CA LEU A 60 -24.88 -24.00 -5.81
C LEU A 60 -25.49 -24.84 -4.66
N LYS A 61 -25.00 -24.64 -3.43
CA LYS A 61 -25.51 -25.36 -2.25
C LYS A 61 -26.89 -24.91 -1.83
N LEU A 62 -27.18 -23.61 -1.89
CA LEU A 62 -28.43 -23.03 -1.42
C LEU A 62 -29.55 -23.15 -2.44
N GLU A 63 -29.27 -22.79 -3.69
CA GLU A 63 -30.29 -22.69 -4.75
C GLU A 63 -30.52 -24.02 -5.47
N LYS A 64 -29.54 -24.94 -5.45
CA LYS A 64 -29.59 -26.25 -6.16
C LYS A 64 -30.13 -26.11 -7.58
N PRO A 65 -29.53 -25.26 -8.43
CA PRO A 65 -30.08 -24.92 -9.73
C PRO A 65 -30.11 -26.17 -10.65
N GLN A 66 -31.09 -26.22 -11.56
CA GLN A 66 -31.11 -27.20 -12.63
C GLN A 66 -30.40 -26.69 -13.90
N LYS A 67 -30.44 -25.35 -14.11
CA LYS A 67 -29.84 -24.66 -15.24
C LYS A 67 -28.96 -23.52 -14.76
N ILE A 68 -27.80 -23.37 -15.38
CA ILE A 68 -26.82 -22.34 -15.11
C ILE A 68 -26.58 -21.55 -16.39
N ILE A 69 -26.81 -20.25 -16.34
CA ILE A 69 -26.57 -19.30 -17.42
C ILE A 69 -25.45 -18.37 -16.97
N SER A 70 -24.28 -18.43 -17.59
CA SER A 70 -23.13 -17.61 -17.23
C SER A 70 -22.08 -17.57 -18.33
N ASN A 71 -21.02 -16.81 -18.13
CA ASN A 71 -19.88 -16.81 -19.04
C ASN A 71 -19.06 -18.12 -18.93
N SER A 72 -18.19 -18.35 -19.90
CA SER A 72 -17.34 -19.54 -19.97
C SER A 72 -16.46 -19.75 -18.75
N LEU A 73 -15.93 -18.68 -18.12
CA LEU A 73 -15.06 -18.76 -16.95
C LEU A 73 -15.82 -19.31 -15.75
N VAL A 74 -17.00 -18.78 -15.44
CA VAL A 74 -17.83 -19.24 -14.32
C VAL A 74 -18.34 -20.66 -14.58
N ILE A 75 -18.76 -20.99 -15.80
CA ILE A 75 -19.17 -22.34 -16.18
C ILE A 75 -18.00 -23.34 -15.96
N ASN A 76 -16.79 -23.00 -16.40
CA ASN A 76 -15.61 -23.83 -16.20
C ASN A 76 -15.24 -23.99 -14.71
N LEU A 77 -15.45 -22.95 -13.91
CA LEU A 77 -15.28 -23.06 -12.45
C LEU A 77 -16.28 -24.05 -11.86
N ILE A 78 -17.56 -23.94 -12.24
CA ILE A 78 -18.62 -24.81 -11.73
C ILE A 78 -18.37 -26.27 -12.10
N LYS A 79 -17.85 -26.57 -13.30
CA LYS A 79 -17.49 -27.91 -13.74
C LYS A 79 -16.42 -28.57 -12.87
N ASN A 80 -15.65 -27.81 -12.10
CA ASN A 80 -14.66 -28.35 -11.15
C ASN A 80 -15.30 -28.83 -9.82
N PHE A 81 -16.59 -28.58 -9.59
CA PHE A 81 -17.29 -29.10 -8.41
C PHE A 81 -17.78 -30.53 -8.66
N SER A 82 -17.77 -31.38 -7.65
CA SER A 82 -18.07 -32.80 -7.72
C SER A 82 -19.47 -33.20 -8.24
N ASN A 83 -20.41 -32.28 -8.24
CA ASN A 83 -21.79 -32.49 -8.69
C ASN A 83 -22.16 -31.70 -9.95
N SER A 84 -21.18 -31.31 -10.75
CA SER A 84 -21.36 -30.43 -11.90
C SER A 84 -22.10 -31.08 -13.09
N ASP A 85 -22.04 -32.41 -13.23
CA ASP A 85 -22.59 -33.11 -14.36
C ASP A 85 -24.13 -33.14 -14.44
N HIS A 86 -24.80 -32.69 -13.37
CA HIS A 86 -26.28 -32.63 -13.30
C HIS A 86 -26.84 -31.29 -13.79
N PHE A 87 -26.00 -30.30 -14.11
CA PHE A 87 -26.46 -28.99 -14.53
C PHE A 87 -26.58 -28.85 -16.05
N ILE A 88 -27.61 -28.17 -16.51
CA ILE A 88 -27.72 -27.72 -17.89
C ILE A 88 -27.00 -26.35 -17.97
N TYR A 89 -25.99 -26.23 -18.87
CA TYR A 89 -25.21 -25.05 -19.04
C TYR A 89 -25.65 -24.28 -20.29
N GLU A 90 -25.79 -22.94 -20.15
CA GLU A 90 -25.98 -22.02 -21.26
C GLU A 90 -24.93 -20.92 -21.14
N GLU A 91 -24.04 -20.84 -22.13
CA GLU A 91 -22.99 -19.85 -22.17
C GLU A 91 -23.50 -18.54 -22.78
N ILE A 92 -23.23 -17.42 -22.10
CA ILE A 92 -23.47 -16.07 -22.62
C ILE A 92 -22.13 -15.42 -22.94
N GLU A 93 -22.11 -14.64 -24.04
CA GLU A 93 -20.94 -13.85 -24.38
C GLU A 93 -20.66 -12.82 -23.28
N ASP A 94 -19.43 -12.82 -22.81
CA ASP A 94 -18.98 -11.84 -21.82
C ASP A 94 -18.29 -10.69 -22.54
N THR A 95 -18.98 -9.57 -22.62
CA THR A 95 -18.42 -8.32 -23.18
C THR A 95 -17.39 -7.67 -22.27
N PHE A 96 -17.20 -8.19 -21.04
CA PHE A 96 -16.26 -7.67 -20.04
C PHE A 96 -14.89 -8.36 -20.03
N LEU A 97 -14.67 -9.43 -20.81
CA LEU A 97 -13.43 -10.23 -20.79
C LEU A 97 -12.16 -9.51 -21.28
N ASP A 98 -12.28 -8.38 -21.96
CA ASP A 98 -11.11 -7.62 -22.49
C ASP A 98 -10.35 -6.79 -21.42
N ASN A 99 -10.70 -6.94 -20.16
CA ASN A 99 -10.23 -6.02 -19.12
C ASN A 99 -9.39 -6.70 -18.03
N LEU A 100 -8.18 -7.15 -18.39
CA LEU A 100 -7.17 -7.54 -17.40
C LEU A 100 -6.93 -6.40 -16.39
N GLN A 101 -7.46 -6.52 -15.17
CA GLN A 101 -7.34 -5.48 -14.13
C GLN A 101 -5.87 -5.12 -13.84
N TRP A 102 -4.97 -6.09 -13.96
CA TRP A 102 -3.54 -5.92 -13.70
C TRP A 102 -2.80 -5.02 -14.70
N ASN A 103 -3.35 -4.81 -15.88
CA ASN A 103 -2.73 -4.02 -16.94
C ASN A 103 -3.36 -2.64 -17.10
N LYS A 104 -4.20 -2.23 -16.14
CA LYS A 104 -4.87 -0.94 -16.15
C LYS A 104 -4.40 -0.06 -15.01
N ILE A 105 -4.25 1.22 -15.31
CA ILE A 105 -3.91 2.25 -14.32
C ILE A 105 -4.96 3.34 -14.40
N ASP A 106 -5.61 3.57 -13.28
CA ASP A 106 -6.53 4.70 -13.11
C ASP A 106 -5.74 5.96 -12.84
N ILE A 107 -5.81 6.91 -13.76
CA ILE A 107 -5.26 8.24 -13.58
C ILE A 107 -6.40 9.16 -13.18
N LYS A 108 -6.25 9.78 -12.01
CA LYS A 108 -7.25 10.68 -11.45
C LYS A 108 -6.54 11.95 -10.97
N PHE A 109 -6.96 13.10 -11.47
CA PHE A 109 -6.42 14.41 -11.06
C PHE A 109 -7.48 15.49 -11.20
N ASN A 110 -7.26 16.64 -10.57
CA ASN A 110 -8.15 17.79 -10.68
C ASN A 110 -7.49 18.89 -11.51
N ILE A 111 -8.23 19.45 -12.46
CA ILE A 111 -7.88 20.73 -13.09
C ILE A 111 -8.78 21.80 -12.47
N GLY A 112 -8.23 22.58 -11.53
CA GLY A 112 -9.03 23.50 -10.72
C GLY A 112 -10.07 22.75 -9.88
N LYS A 113 -11.37 22.99 -10.12
CA LYS A 113 -12.47 22.29 -9.44
C LYS A 113 -13.02 21.08 -10.21
N ILE A 114 -12.51 20.82 -11.42
CA ILE A 114 -13.01 19.76 -12.30
C ILE A 114 -12.21 18.48 -12.04
N PRO A 115 -12.83 17.41 -11.53
CA PRO A 115 -12.19 16.11 -11.40
C PRO A 115 -12.10 15.44 -12.78
N ILE A 116 -10.90 14.98 -13.12
CA ILE A 116 -10.65 14.19 -14.32
C ILE A 116 -10.21 12.79 -13.87
N ALA A 117 -10.91 11.79 -14.37
CA ALA A 117 -10.58 10.39 -14.14
C ALA A 117 -10.64 9.64 -15.46
N PHE A 118 -9.59 8.90 -15.77
CA PHE A 118 -9.57 7.99 -16.92
C PHE A 118 -8.65 6.81 -16.65
N THR A 119 -8.98 5.68 -17.22
CA THR A 119 -8.21 4.46 -17.13
C THR A 119 -7.37 4.29 -18.37
N ILE A 120 -6.09 4.02 -18.21
CA ILE A 120 -5.16 3.73 -19.32
C ILE A 120 -4.49 2.38 -19.11
N SER A 121 -4.01 1.78 -20.20
CA SER A 121 -3.18 0.57 -20.07
C SER A 121 -1.85 0.90 -19.39
N GLN A 122 -1.32 -0.06 -18.63
CA GLN A 122 0.01 0.06 -18.00
C GLN A 122 1.10 0.37 -19.04
N SER A 123 0.99 -0.18 -20.25
CA SER A 123 1.92 0.11 -21.35
C SER A 123 1.90 1.59 -21.75
N LEU A 124 0.71 2.18 -21.88
CA LEU A 124 0.58 3.62 -22.20
C LEU A 124 1.09 4.48 -21.05
N TYR A 125 0.74 4.14 -19.81
CA TYR A 125 1.26 4.82 -18.62
C TYR A 125 2.80 4.82 -18.59
N ASN A 126 3.43 3.66 -18.81
CA ASN A 126 4.88 3.53 -18.82
C ASN A 126 5.54 4.35 -19.96
N LYS A 127 4.88 4.48 -21.12
CA LYS A 127 5.35 5.35 -22.21
C LYS A 127 5.28 6.83 -21.81
N LEU A 128 4.17 7.28 -21.25
CA LEU A 128 3.98 8.67 -20.79
C LEU A 128 4.95 9.01 -19.65
N LYS A 129 5.09 8.12 -18.67
CA LYS A 129 6.05 8.23 -17.57
C LYS A 129 7.48 8.36 -18.10
N SER A 130 7.89 7.47 -19.01
CA SER A 130 9.22 7.49 -19.63
C SER A 130 9.47 8.78 -20.41
N LEU A 131 8.48 9.29 -21.13
CA LEU A 131 8.57 10.56 -21.84
C LEU A 131 8.77 11.73 -20.87
N LEU A 132 7.98 11.82 -19.80
CA LEU A 132 8.14 12.82 -18.76
C LEU A 132 9.53 12.76 -18.12
N GLU A 133 9.96 11.58 -17.70
CA GLU A 133 11.28 11.37 -17.09
C GLU A 133 12.41 11.76 -18.04
N ASN A 134 12.35 11.33 -19.29
CA ASN A 134 13.35 11.68 -20.28
C ASN A 134 13.45 13.19 -20.49
N THR A 135 12.30 13.87 -20.61
CA THR A 135 12.27 15.32 -20.81
C THR A 135 12.86 16.05 -19.61
N VAL A 136 12.33 15.78 -18.40
CA VAL A 136 12.74 16.50 -17.18
C VAL A 136 14.18 16.15 -16.79
N CYS A 137 14.56 14.86 -16.81
CA CYS A 137 15.88 14.44 -16.38
C CYS A 137 16.98 14.84 -17.38
N ASN A 138 16.69 14.89 -18.68
CA ASN A 138 17.66 15.42 -19.65
C ASN A 138 17.85 16.94 -19.48
N PHE A 139 16.75 17.68 -19.35
CA PHE A 139 16.79 19.15 -19.21
C PHE A 139 17.48 19.59 -17.92
N LEU A 140 17.22 18.88 -16.80
CA LEU A 140 17.77 19.23 -15.49
C LEU A 140 19.04 18.42 -15.13
N ASN A 141 19.54 17.60 -16.03
CA ASN A 141 20.69 16.71 -15.79
C ASN A 141 20.53 15.84 -14.52
N PHE A 142 19.38 15.16 -14.39
CA PHE A 142 19.08 14.31 -13.23
C PHE A 142 19.49 12.84 -13.43
N TRP A 143 19.97 12.43 -14.61
CA TRP A 143 20.38 11.04 -14.79
C TRP A 143 21.57 10.68 -13.92
N ALA A 144 21.53 9.48 -13.34
CA ALA A 144 22.64 8.92 -12.60
C ALA A 144 23.83 8.64 -13.53
N ASP A 145 25.04 8.98 -13.06
CA ASP A 145 26.29 8.67 -13.73
C ASP A 145 26.97 7.49 -13.01
N MET A 146 27.22 6.41 -13.74
CA MET A 146 27.91 5.22 -13.22
C MET A 146 29.40 5.49 -12.92
N ASN A 147 30.00 6.49 -13.56
CA ASN A 147 31.42 6.84 -13.35
C ASN A 147 31.62 7.76 -12.13
N SER A 148 30.59 7.98 -11.32
CA SER A 148 30.72 8.78 -10.12
C SER A 148 31.62 8.09 -9.09
N ASN A 149 32.63 8.82 -8.60
CA ASN A 149 33.50 8.35 -7.52
C ASN A 149 32.81 8.37 -6.14
N LYS A 150 31.60 8.92 -6.05
CA LYS A 150 30.83 9.02 -4.79
C LYS A 150 30.15 7.72 -4.47
N GLU A 151 30.08 7.40 -3.18
CA GLU A 151 29.24 6.34 -2.70
C GLU A 151 27.75 6.70 -2.90
N ILE A 152 26.98 5.73 -3.40
CA ILE A 152 25.58 5.89 -3.76
C ILE A 152 24.69 5.32 -2.67
N ILE A 153 23.68 6.09 -2.29
CA ILE A 153 22.54 5.64 -1.51
C ILE A 153 21.37 5.50 -2.47
N LEU A 154 20.93 4.26 -2.70
CA LEU A 154 19.88 3.94 -3.67
C LEU A 154 18.53 3.86 -2.99
N PHE A 155 17.57 4.67 -3.43
CA PHE A 155 16.18 4.69 -2.96
C PHE A 155 15.27 4.00 -3.97
N LEU A 156 14.52 2.98 -3.51
CA LEU A 156 13.59 2.20 -4.34
C LEU A 156 12.14 2.63 -4.08
N GLU A 157 11.44 3.02 -5.14
CA GLU A 157 10.01 3.37 -5.14
C GLU A 157 9.60 4.41 -4.07
N ILE A 158 10.54 5.23 -3.62
CA ILE A 158 10.30 6.25 -2.60
C ILE A 158 9.91 7.57 -3.27
N ASN A 159 8.84 8.17 -2.78
CA ASN A 159 8.44 9.51 -3.20
C ASN A 159 9.35 10.57 -2.54
N PRO A 160 10.14 11.34 -3.30
CA PRO A 160 11.08 12.30 -2.71
C PRO A 160 10.39 13.31 -1.76
N SER A 161 9.19 13.77 -2.10
CA SER A 161 8.49 14.80 -1.32
C SER A 161 8.06 14.34 0.08
N GLU A 162 7.93 13.04 0.31
CA GLU A 162 7.55 12.49 1.62
C GLU A 162 8.75 12.34 2.58
N TYR A 163 9.97 12.33 2.04
CA TYR A 163 11.21 12.14 2.78
C TYR A 163 12.17 13.33 2.64
N GLY A 164 11.62 14.53 2.37
CA GLY A 164 12.39 15.72 2.06
C GLY A 164 13.50 16.03 3.07
N ASP A 165 13.19 16.03 4.36
CA ASP A 165 14.15 16.32 5.41
C ASP A 165 15.26 15.28 5.51
N LEU A 166 14.92 13.99 5.33
CA LEU A 166 15.92 12.92 5.28
C LEU A 166 16.89 13.13 4.11
N LEU A 167 16.36 13.44 2.93
CA LEU A 167 17.18 13.69 1.72
C LEU A 167 18.08 14.92 1.89
N LEU A 168 17.55 16.00 2.48
CA LEU A 168 18.33 17.22 2.77
C LEU A 168 19.48 16.95 3.75
N LYS A 169 19.26 16.11 4.76
CA LYS A 169 20.30 15.72 5.72
C LYS A 169 21.38 14.85 5.08
N ILE A 170 20.99 13.82 4.32
CA ILE A 170 21.92 12.96 3.60
C ILE A 170 22.74 13.76 2.54
N SER A 171 22.11 14.71 1.85
CA SER A 171 22.76 15.49 0.79
C SER A 171 23.88 16.41 1.29
N LYS A 172 23.94 16.72 2.59
CA LYS A 172 25.03 17.49 3.21
C LYS A 172 26.31 16.68 3.33
N GLU A 173 26.19 15.36 3.30
CA GLU A 173 27.32 14.44 3.32
C GLU A 173 27.83 14.20 1.88
N ASN A 174 29.06 13.76 1.73
CA ASN A 174 29.64 13.52 0.40
C ASN A 174 29.13 12.21 -0.22
N LYS A 175 27.81 12.02 -0.26
CA LYS A 175 27.12 10.86 -0.85
C LYS A 175 26.27 11.28 -2.03
N GLN A 176 26.01 10.35 -2.96
CA GLN A 176 25.11 10.56 -4.08
C GLN A 176 23.78 9.85 -3.79
N ILE A 177 22.70 10.60 -3.77
CA ILE A 177 21.33 10.03 -3.68
C ILE A 177 20.88 9.66 -5.09
N VAL A 178 20.41 8.42 -5.27
CA VAL A 178 19.90 7.92 -6.55
C VAL A 178 18.52 7.30 -6.31
N PHE A 179 17.54 7.66 -7.13
CA PHE A 179 16.20 7.09 -7.12
C PHE A 179 16.00 6.10 -8.26
N LEU A 180 15.45 4.94 -7.96
CA LEU A 180 14.94 3.97 -8.92
C LEU A 180 13.46 3.74 -8.66
N ASN A 181 12.63 4.36 -9.47
CA ASN A 181 11.18 4.31 -9.34
C ASN A 181 10.55 3.88 -10.67
N ASN A 182 10.01 2.66 -10.73
CA ASN A 182 9.32 2.14 -11.91
C ASN A 182 7.81 2.36 -11.84
N ARG A 183 7.22 2.38 -10.64
CA ARG A 183 5.78 2.62 -10.45
C ARG A 183 5.44 4.09 -10.63
N ARG A 184 5.98 4.98 -9.82
CA ARG A 184 5.72 6.42 -9.87
C ARG A 184 7.01 7.17 -10.10
N SER A 185 7.04 8.02 -11.14
CA SER A 185 8.23 8.82 -11.44
C SER A 185 8.66 9.70 -10.25
N PRO A 186 9.96 9.76 -9.90
CA PRO A 186 10.44 10.67 -8.86
C PRO A 186 10.37 12.15 -9.28
N VAL A 187 10.11 12.44 -10.55
CA VAL A 187 9.92 13.81 -11.10
C VAL A 187 8.46 14.12 -11.42
N TRP A 188 7.52 13.45 -10.74
CA TRP A 188 6.08 13.59 -11.00
C TRP A 188 5.50 14.95 -10.67
N ASN A 189 6.03 15.67 -9.69
CA ASN A 189 5.53 16.97 -9.26
C ASN A 189 6.65 17.98 -8.99
N PHE A 190 6.29 19.25 -8.97
CA PHE A 190 7.24 20.36 -8.77
C PHE A 190 7.99 20.29 -7.44
N SER A 191 7.34 19.82 -6.37
CA SER A 191 7.99 19.66 -5.06
C SER A 191 9.11 18.65 -5.12
N SER A 192 8.86 17.48 -5.71
CA SER A 192 9.88 16.44 -5.91
C SER A 192 11.02 16.93 -6.82
N ILE A 193 10.69 17.59 -7.94
CA ILE A 193 11.69 18.16 -8.87
C ILE A 193 12.60 19.16 -8.15
N ASN A 194 12.01 20.10 -7.39
CA ASN A 194 12.77 21.09 -6.63
C ASN A 194 13.67 20.42 -5.59
N LEU A 195 13.17 19.40 -4.91
CA LEU A 195 13.92 18.66 -3.91
C LEU A 195 15.11 17.91 -4.54
N LEU A 196 14.91 17.20 -5.67
CA LEU A 196 16.00 16.57 -6.41
C LEU A 196 17.08 17.57 -6.82
N LYS A 197 16.67 18.77 -7.24
CA LYS A 197 17.59 19.86 -7.59
C LYS A 197 18.42 20.33 -6.38
N ILE A 198 17.78 20.62 -5.27
CA ILE A 198 18.43 21.12 -4.04
C ILE A 198 19.39 20.05 -3.49
N THR A 199 18.97 18.80 -3.44
CA THR A 199 19.78 17.67 -2.91
C THR A 199 20.77 17.11 -3.92
N LYS A 200 20.77 17.62 -5.16
CA LYS A 200 21.57 17.08 -6.29
C LYS A 200 21.34 15.59 -6.51
N SER A 201 20.15 15.12 -6.17
CA SER A 201 19.77 13.73 -6.35
C SER A 201 19.64 13.35 -7.83
N LYS A 202 19.83 12.08 -8.14
CA LYS A 202 19.80 11.53 -9.48
C LYS A 202 18.71 10.48 -9.63
N VAL A 203 18.35 10.20 -10.87
CA VAL A 203 17.36 9.17 -11.25
C VAL A 203 18.06 8.11 -12.06
N LEU A 204 17.83 6.84 -11.73
CA LEU A 204 18.37 5.71 -12.48
C LEU A 204 17.36 5.22 -13.51
N ASN A 205 17.83 5.07 -14.75
CA ASN A 205 17.09 4.36 -15.78
C ASN A 205 17.96 3.20 -16.29
N PHE A 206 17.74 2.01 -15.75
CA PHE A 206 18.53 0.83 -16.09
C PHE A 206 18.46 0.46 -17.59
N ARG A 207 17.35 0.76 -18.28
CA ARG A 207 17.22 0.49 -19.73
C ARG A 207 18.20 1.29 -20.58
N LYS A 208 18.63 2.47 -20.11
CA LYS A 208 19.67 3.26 -20.77
C LYS A 208 21.06 2.66 -20.67
N LEU A 209 21.28 1.76 -19.70
CA LEU A 209 22.54 1.06 -19.51
C LEU A 209 22.74 -0.11 -20.48
N LEU A 210 21.66 -0.54 -21.14
CA LEU A 210 21.66 -1.68 -22.05
C LEU A 210 21.93 -1.24 -23.48
N SER A 211 22.88 -1.90 -24.13
CA SER A 211 23.13 -1.78 -25.56
C SER A 211 22.01 -2.42 -26.38
N LYS A 212 21.94 -2.09 -27.67
CA LYS A 212 20.95 -2.67 -28.58
C LYS A 212 21.12 -4.19 -28.72
N SER A 213 22.36 -4.69 -28.74
CA SER A 213 22.64 -6.12 -28.82
C SER A 213 22.18 -6.87 -27.56
N GLU A 214 22.42 -6.31 -26.36
CA GLU A 214 21.94 -6.87 -25.09
C GLU A 214 20.41 -6.97 -25.09
N LYS A 215 19.70 -5.91 -25.48
CA LYS A 215 18.22 -5.92 -25.57
C LYS A 215 17.70 -6.99 -26.54
N ASN A 216 18.34 -7.16 -27.70
CA ASN A 216 17.96 -8.20 -28.64
C ASN A 216 18.16 -9.61 -28.05
N SER A 217 19.29 -9.86 -27.39
CA SER A 217 19.54 -11.14 -26.72
C SER A 217 18.53 -11.44 -25.61
N LEU A 218 18.15 -10.42 -24.83
CA LEU A 218 17.12 -10.55 -23.79
C LEU A 218 15.72 -10.81 -24.37
N SER A 219 15.40 -10.23 -25.53
CA SER A 219 14.15 -10.51 -26.23
C SER A 219 14.04 -11.96 -26.71
N ILE A 220 15.13 -12.55 -27.20
CA ILE A 220 15.19 -13.98 -27.57
C ILE A 220 14.99 -14.85 -26.32
N LEU A 221 15.66 -14.50 -25.22
CA LEU A 221 15.52 -15.19 -23.95
C LEU A 221 14.09 -15.09 -23.39
N CYS A 222 13.44 -13.95 -23.54
CA CYS A 222 12.05 -13.71 -23.19
C CYS A 222 11.12 -14.73 -23.88
N SER A 223 11.28 -14.91 -25.20
CA SER A 223 10.51 -15.88 -25.97
C SER A 223 10.71 -17.31 -25.48
N LYS A 224 11.94 -17.66 -25.10
CA LYS A 224 12.24 -18.99 -24.52
C LYS A 224 11.51 -19.19 -23.19
N TYR A 225 11.60 -18.23 -22.26
CA TYR A 225 10.94 -18.33 -20.96
C TYR A 225 9.41 -18.38 -21.10
N MET A 226 8.83 -17.61 -22.01
CA MET A 226 7.39 -17.65 -22.24
C MET A 226 6.91 -19.02 -22.77
N LYS A 227 7.72 -19.69 -23.60
CA LYS A 227 7.43 -21.04 -24.03
C LYS A 227 7.46 -22.03 -22.84
N THR A 228 8.50 -21.97 -22.02
CA THR A 228 8.63 -22.80 -20.80
C THR A 228 7.47 -22.56 -19.83
N ILE A 229 7.07 -21.29 -19.59
CA ILE A 229 5.93 -20.95 -18.72
C ILE A 229 4.64 -21.59 -19.27
N LYS A 230 4.42 -21.53 -20.58
CA LYS A 230 3.25 -22.16 -21.19
C LYS A 230 3.21 -23.68 -20.97
N GLU A 231 4.37 -24.34 -21.07
CA GLU A 231 4.51 -25.78 -20.80
C GLU A 231 4.21 -26.10 -19.33
N ILE A 232 4.78 -25.32 -18.39
CA ILE A 232 4.54 -25.48 -16.94
C ILE A 232 3.06 -25.24 -16.59
N PHE A 233 2.44 -24.22 -17.16
CA PHE A 233 1.04 -23.89 -16.89
C PHE A 233 0.07 -24.97 -17.39
N SER A 234 0.43 -25.64 -18.49
CA SER A 234 -0.35 -26.75 -19.03
C SER A 234 -0.15 -28.08 -18.27
N ASP A 235 0.78 -28.14 -17.30
CA ASP A 235 1.03 -29.34 -16.51
C ASP A 235 -0.10 -29.56 -15.48
N PRO A 236 -0.69 -30.79 -15.41
CA PRO A 236 -1.74 -31.09 -14.43
C PRO A 236 -1.34 -30.85 -12.96
N GLN A 237 -0.05 -30.91 -12.62
CA GLN A 237 0.42 -30.63 -11.25
C GLN A 237 0.23 -29.16 -10.89
N THR A 238 0.40 -28.24 -11.84
CA THR A 238 0.12 -26.81 -11.63
C THR A 238 -1.34 -26.57 -11.23
N SER A 239 -2.28 -27.18 -11.96
CA SER A 239 -3.71 -27.07 -11.64
C SER A 239 -4.05 -27.62 -10.24
N LYS A 240 -3.40 -28.70 -9.81
CA LYS A 240 -3.61 -29.29 -8.47
C LYS A 240 -3.14 -28.40 -7.34
N PHE A 241 -2.08 -27.63 -7.55
CA PHE A 241 -1.58 -26.70 -6.55
C PHE A 241 -2.58 -25.55 -6.27
N PHE A 242 -3.26 -25.06 -7.30
CA PHE A 242 -4.25 -23.99 -7.18
C PHE A 242 -5.65 -24.54 -6.85
N THR A 243 -5.77 -25.15 -5.66
CA THR A 243 -7.03 -25.69 -5.14
C THR A 243 -7.41 -25.01 -3.83
N PHE A 244 -8.71 -24.82 -3.62
CA PHE A 244 -9.29 -24.31 -2.38
C PHE A 244 -10.56 -25.11 -2.06
N ASN A 245 -10.65 -25.65 -0.84
CA ASN A 245 -11.75 -26.53 -0.41
C ASN A 245 -12.03 -27.70 -1.38
N GLY A 246 -10.97 -28.29 -1.95
CA GLY A 246 -11.05 -29.40 -2.88
C GLY A 246 -11.43 -29.03 -4.31
N VAL A 247 -11.62 -27.75 -4.63
CA VAL A 247 -11.99 -27.27 -5.97
C VAL A 247 -10.81 -26.51 -6.58
N SER A 248 -10.39 -26.90 -7.80
CA SER A 248 -9.37 -26.14 -8.52
C SER A 248 -9.96 -24.87 -9.11
N PHE A 249 -9.23 -23.76 -8.92
CA PHE A 249 -9.54 -22.46 -9.52
C PHE A 249 -8.51 -22.06 -10.59
N TRP A 250 -7.64 -22.97 -11.00
CA TRP A 250 -6.58 -22.72 -11.97
C TRP A 250 -7.10 -22.13 -13.27
N ASN A 251 -8.15 -22.70 -13.83
CA ASN A 251 -8.77 -22.22 -15.08
C ASN A 251 -9.27 -20.77 -15.00
N GLN A 252 -9.46 -20.22 -13.77
CA GLN A 252 -9.89 -18.85 -13.56
C GLN A 252 -8.72 -17.86 -13.61
N ILE A 253 -7.49 -18.33 -13.43
CA ILE A 253 -6.31 -17.49 -13.27
C ILE A 253 -5.26 -17.70 -14.36
N GLU A 254 -5.19 -18.89 -14.95
CA GLU A 254 -4.13 -19.31 -15.88
C GLU A 254 -3.91 -18.31 -17.01
N ASN A 255 -4.97 -17.98 -17.75
CA ASN A 255 -4.86 -17.11 -18.92
C ASN A 255 -4.46 -15.69 -18.54
N GLU A 256 -5.09 -15.12 -17.52
CA GLU A 256 -4.79 -13.76 -17.05
C GLU A 256 -3.37 -13.64 -16.49
N LEU A 257 -2.94 -14.64 -15.72
CA LEU A 257 -1.59 -14.73 -15.20
C LEU A 257 -0.55 -14.86 -16.32
N PHE A 258 -0.82 -15.71 -17.31
CA PHE A 258 0.04 -15.89 -18.48
C PHE A 258 0.20 -14.61 -19.27
N LEU A 259 -0.88 -13.91 -19.58
CA LEU A 259 -0.86 -12.65 -20.31
C LEU A 259 -0.14 -11.55 -19.52
N THR A 260 -0.33 -11.50 -18.20
CA THR A 260 0.38 -10.57 -17.33
C THR A 260 1.89 -10.81 -17.39
N LEU A 261 2.32 -12.06 -17.27
CA LEU A 261 3.73 -12.44 -17.38
C LEU A 261 4.29 -12.15 -18.78
N GLN A 262 3.53 -12.41 -19.83
CA GLN A 262 3.93 -12.09 -21.21
C GLN A 262 4.23 -10.61 -21.40
N ASN A 263 3.39 -9.75 -20.82
CA ASN A 263 3.57 -8.30 -20.91
C ASN A 263 4.76 -7.78 -20.09
N ARG A 264 5.13 -8.48 -19.00
CA ARG A 264 6.15 -8.02 -18.04
C ARG A 264 7.50 -8.72 -18.21
N MET A 265 7.57 -9.89 -18.82
CA MET A 265 8.77 -10.73 -18.90
C MET A 265 9.98 -9.98 -19.45
N ASN A 266 9.83 -9.27 -20.57
CA ASN A 266 10.94 -8.52 -21.14
C ASN A 266 11.44 -7.41 -20.22
N PHE A 267 10.51 -6.76 -19.49
CA PHE A 267 10.84 -5.77 -18.46
C PHE A 267 11.65 -6.39 -17.32
N TYR A 268 11.28 -7.57 -16.85
CA TYR A 268 12.03 -8.27 -15.79
C TYR A 268 13.46 -8.59 -16.21
N LEU A 269 13.62 -9.18 -17.38
CA LEU A 269 14.96 -9.53 -17.91
C LEU A 269 15.84 -8.30 -18.11
N GLU A 270 15.31 -7.24 -18.73
CA GLU A 270 16.04 -5.98 -18.91
C GLU A 270 16.39 -5.34 -17.56
N SER A 271 15.48 -5.40 -16.58
CA SER A 271 15.68 -4.82 -15.25
C SER A 271 16.79 -5.54 -14.50
N VAL A 272 16.72 -6.86 -14.40
CA VAL A 272 17.73 -7.67 -13.73
C VAL A 272 19.11 -7.41 -14.32
N PHE A 273 19.23 -7.45 -15.64
CA PHE A 273 20.51 -7.26 -16.32
C PHE A 273 21.04 -5.83 -16.16
N GLY A 274 20.17 -4.84 -16.31
CA GLY A 274 20.55 -3.43 -16.17
C GLY A 274 20.89 -3.05 -14.73
N ILE A 275 20.18 -3.58 -13.74
CA ILE A 275 20.46 -3.38 -12.31
C ILE A 275 21.80 -4.03 -11.95
N GLN A 276 22.04 -5.27 -12.36
CA GLN A 276 23.32 -5.93 -12.11
C GLN A 276 24.48 -5.11 -12.68
N LYS A 277 24.37 -4.65 -13.93
CA LYS A 277 25.36 -3.79 -14.57
C LYS A 277 25.58 -2.48 -13.80
N PHE A 278 24.53 -1.90 -13.21
CA PHE A 278 24.65 -0.72 -12.34
C PHE A 278 25.38 -1.04 -11.03
N LEU A 279 25.00 -2.11 -10.36
CA LEU A 279 25.61 -2.54 -9.09
C LEU A 279 27.11 -2.85 -9.26
N ASP A 280 27.47 -3.55 -10.34
CA ASP A 280 28.85 -3.95 -10.63
C ASP A 280 29.78 -2.75 -10.96
N ASN A 281 29.21 -1.66 -11.49
CA ASN A 281 29.98 -0.47 -11.92
C ASN A 281 29.82 0.74 -11.01
N SER A 282 29.16 0.61 -9.87
CA SER A 282 28.86 1.71 -8.95
C SER A 282 29.25 1.36 -7.52
N LYS A 283 29.68 2.36 -6.75
CA LYS A 283 29.97 2.19 -5.32
C LYS A 283 28.68 2.38 -4.52
N ILE A 284 27.91 1.30 -4.34
CA ILE A 284 26.68 1.37 -3.58
C ILE A 284 26.97 1.27 -2.09
N LYS A 285 26.58 2.29 -1.32
CA LYS A 285 26.68 2.34 0.14
C LYS A 285 25.61 1.48 0.81
N CYS A 286 24.36 1.70 0.39
CA CYS A 286 23.21 0.92 0.84
C CYS A 286 22.01 1.13 -0.09
N VAL A 287 21.00 0.27 0.09
CA VAL A 287 19.72 0.33 -0.62
C VAL A 287 18.60 0.55 0.41
N LEU A 288 17.73 1.52 0.15
CA LEU A 288 16.56 1.80 0.99
C LEU A 288 15.28 1.50 0.22
N SER A 289 14.34 0.84 0.88
CA SER A 289 13.00 0.56 0.35
C SER A 289 11.91 0.76 1.41
N LEU A 290 10.67 0.92 0.99
CA LEU A 290 9.50 0.96 1.89
C LEU A 290 8.83 -0.40 2.00
N ASN A 291 9.10 -1.29 1.06
CA ASN A 291 8.58 -2.65 1.05
C ASN A 291 9.57 -3.57 0.30
N VAL A 292 9.27 -4.85 0.31
CA VAL A 292 10.06 -5.90 -0.37
C VAL A 292 9.21 -6.72 -1.34
N VAL A 293 7.95 -6.36 -1.52
CA VAL A 293 6.95 -7.13 -2.26
C VAL A 293 6.71 -6.63 -3.67
N GLY A 294 7.12 -5.39 -3.98
CA GLY A 294 6.99 -4.79 -5.30
C GLY A 294 8.02 -5.32 -6.31
N GLU A 295 7.72 -5.21 -7.59
CA GLU A 295 8.59 -5.71 -8.68
C GLU A 295 9.99 -5.09 -8.64
N THR A 296 10.08 -3.76 -8.48
CA THR A 296 11.37 -3.05 -8.44
C THR A 296 12.22 -3.50 -7.26
N GLU A 297 11.60 -3.59 -6.08
CA GLU A 297 12.25 -4.01 -4.85
C GLU A 297 12.76 -5.44 -4.96
N LYS A 298 11.92 -6.38 -5.39
CA LYS A 298 12.31 -7.78 -5.59
C LYS A 298 13.46 -7.93 -6.57
N ILE A 299 13.41 -7.22 -7.70
CA ILE A 299 14.46 -7.27 -8.71
C ILE A 299 15.79 -6.75 -8.12
N VAL A 300 15.80 -5.60 -7.47
CA VAL A 300 17.03 -5.03 -6.91
C VAL A 300 17.57 -5.88 -5.78
N LEU A 301 16.73 -6.21 -4.79
CA LEU A 301 17.14 -6.95 -3.60
C LEU A 301 17.69 -8.34 -3.93
N SER A 302 17.14 -9.02 -4.95
CA SER A 302 17.63 -10.33 -5.41
C SER A 302 19.00 -10.27 -6.09
N GLN A 303 19.44 -9.08 -6.55
CA GLN A 303 20.74 -8.91 -7.21
C GLN A 303 21.80 -8.32 -6.27
N LEU A 304 21.46 -7.97 -5.03
CA LEU A 304 22.43 -7.46 -4.07
C LEU A 304 23.41 -8.57 -3.67
N ASN A 305 24.69 -8.23 -3.63
CA ASN A 305 25.67 -9.07 -2.97
C ASN A 305 25.64 -8.81 -1.45
N LYS A 306 26.19 -9.73 -0.66
CA LYS A 306 26.22 -9.63 0.81
C LYS A 306 26.97 -8.40 1.36
N GLN A 307 27.69 -7.67 0.52
CA GLN A 307 28.46 -6.49 0.93
C GLN A 307 27.65 -5.19 0.85
N ILE A 308 26.51 -5.21 0.13
CA ILE A 308 25.65 -4.04 -0.04
C ILE A 308 24.46 -4.19 0.90
N PRO A 309 24.44 -3.47 2.04
CA PRO A 309 23.36 -3.58 2.99
C PRO A 309 22.05 -2.99 2.44
N SER A 310 20.94 -3.66 2.74
CA SER A 310 19.59 -3.19 2.46
C SER A 310 18.89 -2.77 3.75
N ILE A 311 18.13 -1.68 3.69
CA ILE A 311 17.35 -1.16 4.83
C ILE A 311 15.90 -0.97 4.37
N MET A 312 14.99 -1.69 4.99
CA MET A 312 13.56 -1.44 4.82
C MET A 312 13.09 -0.41 5.86
N LEU A 313 12.37 0.60 5.40
CA LEU A 313 11.80 1.64 6.25
C LEU A 313 10.32 1.33 6.52
N GLU A 314 9.95 1.21 7.77
CA GLU A 314 8.53 1.17 8.15
C GLU A 314 7.83 2.45 7.63
N HIS A 315 6.66 2.30 7.02
CA HIS A 315 5.99 3.42 6.35
C HIS A 315 4.49 3.54 6.65
N ALA A 316 3.91 2.62 7.42
CA ALA A 316 2.49 2.61 7.73
C ALA A 316 2.23 2.59 9.24
N PHE A 317 1.18 3.29 9.68
CA PHE A 317 0.63 3.15 11.01
C PHE A 317 -0.18 1.85 11.04
N ALA A 318 0.27 0.88 11.81
CA ALA A 318 -0.35 -0.43 11.90
C ALA A 318 -0.38 -0.95 13.33
N ASN A 319 -1.19 -1.96 13.57
CA ASN A 319 -1.14 -2.74 14.79
C ASN A 319 -0.24 -3.95 14.61
N TYR A 320 0.50 -4.25 15.65
CA TYR A 320 1.46 -5.34 15.66
C TYR A 320 1.05 -6.34 16.74
N THR A 321 0.26 -7.34 16.36
CA THR A 321 -0.25 -8.39 17.24
C THR A 321 -0.02 -9.77 16.64
N GLU A 322 0.05 -10.81 17.48
CA GLU A 322 0.21 -12.19 17.02
C GLU A 322 -0.89 -12.64 16.06
N LYS A 323 -2.13 -12.18 16.28
CA LYS A 323 -3.29 -12.54 15.43
C LYS A 323 -3.13 -12.16 13.97
N ILE A 324 -2.43 -11.06 13.67
CA ILE A 324 -2.23 -10.58 12.30
C ILE A 324 -0.81 -10.79 11.80
N SER A 325 0.02 -11.48 12.56
CA SER A 325 1.45 -11.65 12.26
C SER A 325 1.74 -12.25 10.89
N ARG A 326 0.80 -12.98 10.29
CA ARG A 326 0.93 -13.49 8.91
C ARG A 326 0.60 -12.46 7.83
N TYR A 327 -0.08 -11.37 8.18
CA TYR A 327 -0.69 -10.44 7.22
C TYR A 327 -0.17 -9.02 7.33
N ASP A 328 0.57 -8.71 8.41
CA ASP A 328 1.06 -7.35 8.60
C ASP A 328 2.27 -7.03 7.73
N VAL A 329 2.50 -5.74 7.58
CA VAL A 329 3.55 -5.19 6.72
C VAL A 329 4.94 -5.67 7.13
N LEU A 330 5.21 -5.82 8.44
CA LEU A 330 6.52 -6.22 8.95
C LEU A 330 6.78 -7.71 8.80
N SER A 331 5.76 -8.56 8.84
CA SER A 331 5.90 -10.01 8.67
C SER A 331 6.43 -10.37 7.28
N MET A 332 5.90 -9.72 6.25
CA MET A 332 6.34 -9.93 4.87
C MET A 332 7.80 -9.50 4.66
N TYR A 333 8.31 -8.62 5.51
CA TYR A 333 9.62 -7.99 5.36
C TYR A 333 10.72 -8.66 6.18
N SER A 334 10.35 -9.48 7.16
CA SER A 334 11.30 -10.07 8.12
C SER A 334 12.35 -10.99 7.48
N SER A 335 12.07 -11.58 6.33
CA SER A 335 12.97 -12.53 5.66
C SER A 335 13.96 -11.87 4.67
N PHE A 336 13.74 -10.63 4.25
CA PHE A 336 14.44 -10.06 3.10
C PHE A 336 15.56 -9.05 3.43
N PRO A 337 15.32 -7.90 4.10
CA PRO A 337 16.33 -6.88 4.26
C PRO A 337 17.37 -7.26 5.31
N ASP A 338 18.59 -6.73 5.17
CA ASP A 338 19.62 -6.88 6.19
C ASP A 338 19.22 -6.14 7.46
N LYS A 339 18.58 -4.98 7.32
CA LYS A 339 18.11 -4.13 8.41
C LYS A 339 16.66 -3.71 8.21
N ILE A 340 15.94 -3.56 9.31
CA ILE A 340 14.57 -3.05 9.35
C ILE A 340 14.57 -1.81 10.24
N ALA A 341 14.26 -0.66 9.67
CA ALA A 341 14.14 0.60 10.39
C ALA A 341 12.69 0.81 10.82
N VAL A 342 12.44 0.70 12.11
CA VAL A 342 11.12 0.78 12.74
C VAL A 342 10.93 2.09 13.51
N TRP A 343 9.67 2.44 13.74
CA TRP A 343 9.33 3.72 14.36
C TRP A 343 9.55 3.74 15.87
N GLY A 344 9.35 2.63 16.56
CA GLY A 344 9.44 2.60 18.02
C GLY A 344 9.69 1.21 18.62
N ASN A 345 9.57 1.16 19.93
CA ASN A 345 9.84 -0.07 20.69
C ASN A 345 8.72 -1.12 20.54
N ILE A 346 7.49 -0.71 20.27
CA ILE A 346 6.38 -1.66 20.02
C ILE A 346 6.73 -2.53 18.82
N GLN A 347 7.16 -1.94 17.72
CA GLN A 347 7.53 -2.63 16.49
C GLN A 347 8.79 -3.48 16.69
N LYS A 348 9.79 -2.96 17.41
CA LYS A 348 10.99 -3.70 17.75
C LYS A 348 10.64 -4.97 18.54
N ASN A 349 9.87 -4.83 19.62
CA ASN A 349 9.47 -5.95 20.48
C ASN A 349 8.65 -6.99 19.69
N TYR A 350 7.75 -6.52 18.82
CA TYR A 350 6.98 -7.38 17.94
C TYR A 350 7.87 -8.20 16.99
N LEU A 351 8.82 -7.57 16.30
CA LEU A 351 9.76 -8.28 15.44
C LEU A 351 10.61 -9.31 16.19
N GLN A 352 11.04 -9.00 17.40
CA GLN A 352 11.82 -9.90 18.21
C GLN A 352 10.99 -11.08 18.77
N GLN A 353 9.80 -10.81 19.31
CA GLN A 353 9.01 -11.80 20.01
C GLN A 353 8.20 -12.71 19.08
N ILE A 354 7.67 -12.16 18.00
CA ILE A 354 6.78 -12.89 17.08
C ILE A 354 7.55 -13.43 15.87
N HIS A 355 8.47 -12.65 15.32
CA HIS A 355 9.22 -13.05 14.11
C HIS A 355 10.65 -13.52 14.40
N ASN A 356 11.09 -13.55 15.65
CA ASN A 356 12.43 -13.97 16.07
C ASN A 356 13.56 -13.20 15.35
N ILE A 357 13.33 -11.92 15.02
CA ILE A 357 14.33 -11.08 14.36
C ILE A 357 15.37 -10.64 15.39
N HIS A 358 16.64 -10.90 15.07
CA HIS A 358 17.75 -10.53 15.93
C HIS A 358 17.90 -9.00 16.06
N ASP A 359 18.31 -8.53 17.24
CA ASP A 359 18.37 -7.10 17.60
C ASP A 359 19.27 -6.29 16.66
N ASP A 360 20.35 -6.86 16.20
CA ASP A 360 21.29 -6.19 15.29
C ASP A 360 20.68 -5.88 13.91
N ARG A 361 19.58 -6.53 13.53
CA ARG A 361 18.83 -6.25 12.30
C ARG A 361 17.80 -5.14 12.45
N ILE A 362 17.52 -4.67 13.67
CA ILE A 362 16.45 -3.70 13.94
C ILE A 362 17.05 -2.33 14.27
N ILE A 363 16.60 -1.31 13.56
CA ILE A 363 16.98 0.09 13.79
C ILE A 363 15.76 0.84 14.32
N VAL A 364 15.77 1.25 15.58
CA VAL A 364 14.68 2.07 16.13
C VAL A 364 14.98 3.54 15.80
N CYS A 365 14.43 4.02 14.68
CA CYS A 365 14.77 5.34 14.15
C CYS A 365 13.71 6.43 14.40
N GLY A 366 12.47 6.06 14.73
CA GLY A 366 11.34 6.98 14.69
C GLY A 366 10.73 7.06 13.29
N SER A 367 9.76 7.94 13.10
CA SER A 367 9.10 8.11 11.82
C SER A 367 9.60 9.35 11.07
N PRO A 368 10.44 9.20 10.03
CA PRO A 368 10.92 10.33 9.24
C PRO A 368 9.82 11.16 8.57
N ARG A 369 8.68 10.55 8.28
CA ARG A 369 7.52 11.21 7.66
C ARG A 369 6.79 12.16 8.61
N HIS A 370 6.96 11.96 9.93
CA HIS A 370 6.22 12.71 10.94
C HIS A 370 7.08 13.75 11.69
N ASP A 371 8.38 13.87 11.38
CA ASP A 371 9.24 14.86 12.05
C ASP A 371 8.67 16.28 11.99
N ASP A 372 8.14 16.68 10.83
CA ASP A 372 7.53 18.01 10.64
C ASP A 372 6.29 18.25 11.53
N PHE A 373 5.57 17.19 11.92
CA PHE A 373 4.42 17.30 12.82
C PHE A 373 4.85 17.69 14.25
N PHE A 374 6.00 17.20 14.71
CA PHE A 374 6.54 17.54 16.03
C PHE A 374 7.07 18.97 16.12
N HIS A 375 7.41 19.59 14.97
CA HIS A 375 7.91 20.96 14.92
C HIS A 375 6.79 22.01 14.83
N SER A 376 5.53 21.56 14.81
CA SER A 376 4.39 22.47 14.79
C SER A 376 4.24 23.18 16.10
N GLN A 377 4.32 24.50 16.07
CA GLN A 377 3.93 25.33 17.21
C GLN A 377 2.41 25.40 17.23
N SER A 378 1.79 24.92 18.29
CA SER A 378 0.36 25.05 18.53
C SER A 378 0.00 26.55 18.63
N LYS A 379 -0.35 27.17 17.50
CA LYS A 379 -0.99 28.48 17.53
C LYS A 379 -2.39 28.26 18.08
N ILE A 380 -2.63 28.71 19.28
CA ILE A 380 -3.99 28.79 19.84
C ILE A 380 -4.76 29.77 18.97
N ILE A 381 -5.54 29.25 18.04
CA ILE A 381 -6.48 30.06 17.26
C ILE A 381 -7.73 30.13 18.13
N LEU A 382 -7.98 31.27 18.73
CA LEU A 382 -9.22 31.54 19.46
C LEU A 382 -10.35 31.76 18.43
N ASN A 383 -10.94 30.70 17.97
CA ASN A 383 -12.17 30.77 17.18
C ASN A 383 -13.37 30.94 18.14
N SER A 384 -14.38 31.65 17.70
CA SER A 384 -15.64 31.83 18.47
C SER A 384 -16.40 30.50 18.63
N LYS A 385 -16.23 29.58 17.70
CA LYS A 385 -16.81 28.23 17.72
C LYS A 385 -15.73 27.16 17.72
N LYS A 386 -16.03 26.00 18.31
CA LYS A 386 -15.18 24.83 18.25
C LYS A 386 -15.21 24.19 16.87
N THR A 387 -14.07 23.75 16.38
CA THR A 387 -13.96 23.12 15.05
C THR A 387 -13.69 21.62 15.19
N VAL A 388 -14.53 20.82 14.54
CA VAL A 388 -14.42 19.36 14.50
C VAL A 388 -14.07 18.90 13.08
N LEU A 389 -12.95 18.18 12.95
CA LEU A 389 -12.49 17.60 11.69
C LEU A 389 -12.98 16.18 11.55
N LEU A 390 -13.85 15.92 10.57
CA LEU A 390 -14.37 14.60 10.23
C LEU A 390 -13.51 13.98 9.12
N CYS A 391 -12.96 12.80 9.39
CA CYS A 391 -12.13 12.02 8.47
C CYS A 391 -12.77 10.65 8.21
N PRO A 392 -13.82 10.57 7.36
CA PRO A 392 -14.43 9.30 7.02
C PRO A 392 -13.46 8.48 6.17
N ARG A 393 -13.25 7.23 6.57
CA ARG A 393 -12.36 6.32 5.87
C ARG A 393 -13.14 5.59 4.77
N MET A 394 -12.49 5.33 3.65
CA MET A 394 -13.08 4.50 2.59
C MET A 394 -13.13 3.04 3.01
N ILE A 395 -14.08 2.30 2.47
CA ILE A 395 -14.06 0.83 2.52
C ILE A 395 -12.94 0.36 1.59
N ILE A 396 -11.96 -0.37 2.14
CA ILE A 396 -10.79 -0.82 1.37
C ILE A 396 -11.09 -2.20 0.80
N ASP A 397 -11.13 -2.30 -0.53
CA ASP A 397 -11.32 -3.58 -1.23
C ASP A 397 -10.20 -4.60 -0.94
N ALA A 398 -9.01 -4.13 -0.58
CA ALA A 398 -7.85 -4.97 -0.30
C ALA A 398 -7.99 -5.85 0.94
N SER A 399 -8.85 -5.46 1.90
CA SER A 399 -9.12 -6.27 3.10
C SER A 399 -10.02 -7.47 2.82
N GLY A 400 -10.53 -7.60 1.59
CA GLY A 400 -11.46 -8.66 1.22
C GLY A 400 -12.85 -8.53 1.83
N HIS A 401 -13.13 -7.48 2.61
CA HIS A 401 -14.42 -7.24 3.26
C HIS A 401 -15.41 -6.59 2.30
N LYS A 402 -15.73 -7.25 1.19
CA LYS A 402 -16.80 -6.81 0.28
C LYS A 402 -18.16 -7.24 0.80
N SER A 403 -18.65 -6.58 1.84
CA SER A 403 -19.96 -6.87 2.38
C SER A 403 -20.93 -5.74 2.03
N THR A 404 -21.97 -6.04 1.25
CA THR A 404 -23.09 -5.10 0.99
C THR A 404 -23.67 -4.58 2.30
N LYS A 405 -23.74 -5.42 3.32
CA LYS A 405 -24.20 -5.05 4.66
C LYS A 405 -23.31 -3.99 5.29
N LEU A 406 -21.99 -4.12 5.16
CA LEU A 406 -21.03 -3.13 5.69
C LEU A 406 -21.17 -1.78 4.98
N TYR A 407 -21.34 -1.78 3.65
CA TYR A 407 -21.62 -0.56 2.88
C TYR A 407 -22.91 0.13 3.35
N GLN A 408 -23.98 -0.62 3.48
CA GLN A 408 -25.27 -0.09 3.97
C GLN A 408 -25.18 0.45 5.40
N GLN A 409 -24.47 -0.25 6.28
CA GLN A 409 -24.24 0.21 7.66
C GLN A 409 -23.43 1.51 7.68
N TYR A 410 -22.39 1.59 6.89
CA TYR A 410 -21.53 2.76 6.79
C TYR A 410 -22.28 3.97 6.24
N GLU A 411 -23.00 3.78 5.14
CA GLU A 411 -23.85 4.82 4.54
C GLU A 411 -24.90 5.33 5.52
N SER A 412 -25.65 4.41 6.14
CA SER A 412 -26.69 4.75 7.12
C SER A 412 -26.12 5.46 8.36
N TYR A 413 -24.94 5.04 8.82
CA TYR A 413 -24.29 5.69 9.95
C TYR A 413 -23.88 7.13 9.62
N LEU A 414 -23.25 7.33 8.47
CA LEU A 414 -22.86 8.67 7.99
C LEU A 414 -24.09 9.56 7.77
N GLU A 415 -25.12 9.06 7.12
CA GLU A 415 -26.38 9.77 6.90
C GLU A 415 -26.97 10.28 8.22
N ASN A 416 -27.11 9.38 9.20
CA ASN A 416 -27.66 9.73 10.51
C ASN A 416 -26.81 10.79 11.23
N PHE A 417 -25.50 10.65 11.19
CA PHE A 417 -24.59 11.63 11.79
C PHE A 417 -24.65 12.98 11.08
N LEU A 418 -24.64 13.00 9.74
CA LEU A 418 -24.73 14.22 8.95
C LEU A 418 -26.05 14.98 9.18
N LYS A 419 -27.16 14.27 9.36
CA LYS A 419 -28.43 14.88 9.73
C LYS A 419 -28.37 15.54 11.12
N GLN A 420 -27.72 14.90 12.09
CA GLN A 420 -27.59 15.45 13.44
C GLN A 420 -26.74 16.74 13.45
N ILE A 421 -25.61 16.78 12.73
CA ILE A 421 -24.76 17.96 12.73
C ILE A 421 -25.40 19.20 12.06
N ASN A 422 -26.39 19.03 11.18
CA ASN A 422 -27.11 20.14 10.58
C ASN A 422 -27.94 20.95 11.60
N SER A 423 -28.23 20.38 12.75
CA SER A 423 -28.97 21.05 13.84
C SER A 423 -28.04 21.61 14.93
N VAL A 424 -26.72 21.59 14.69
CA VAL A 424 -25.73 22.02 15.68
C VAL A 424 -25.12 23.36 15.23
N ASP A 425 -25.41 24.41 15.96
CA ASP A 425 -24.96 25.78 15.62
C ASP A 425 -23.71 26.23 16.38
N ASP A 426 -23.33 25.54 17.44
CA ASP A 426 -22.22 25.89 18.34
C ASP A 426 -20.87 25.24 17.96
N ILE A 427 -20.88 24.34 16.97
CA ILE A 427 -19.70 23.60 16.48
C ILE A 427 -19.61 23.73 14.97
N ASP A 428 -18.42 24.06 14.48
CA ASP A 428 -18.10 24.06 13.05
C ASP A 428 -17.54 22.67 12.65
N PHE A 429 -18.17 22.02 11.68
CA PHE A 429 -17.71 20.75 11.14
C PHE A 429 -17.02 20.95 9.80
N VAL A 430 -15.91 20.25 9.59
CA VAL A 430 -15.11 20.25 8.37
C VAL A 430 -14.80 18.81 7.98
N VAL A 431 -14.90 18.48 6.70
CA VAL A 431 -14.62 17.11 6.22
C VAL A 431 -13.29 17.05 5.46
N LYS A 432 -12.49 16.05 5.79
CA LYS A 432 -11.29 15.69 5.03
C LYS A 432 -11.46 14.29 4.45
N LEU A 433 -11.54 14.22 3.14
CA LEU A 433 -11.54 12.95 2.41
C LEU A 433 -10.12 12.50 2.07
N HIS A 434 -9.97 11.21 1.84
CA HIS A 434 -8.70 10.63 1.39
C HIS A 434 -8.26 11.29 0.07
N PRO A 435 -6.97 11.57 -0.13
CA PRO A 435 -6.49 12.25 -1.34
C PRO A 435 -6.64 11.41 -2.62
N ALA A 436 -6.69 10.09 -2.53
CA ALA A 436 -6.97 9.24 -3.66
C ALA A 436 -8.40 9.46 -4.17
N ASN A 437 -8.54 9.59 -5.50
CA ASN A 437 -9.84 9.85 -6.13
C ASN A 437 -10.47 8.52 -6.60
N GLU A 438 -10.69 7.60 -5.67
CA GLU A 438 -11.32 6.32 -5.93
C GLU A 438 -12.85 6.45 -5.99
N SER A 439 -13.54 5.43 -6.50
CA SER A 439 -15.01 5.41 -6.62
C SER A 439 -15.69 5.74 -5.30
N HIS A 440 -15.24 5.11 -4.20
CA HIS A 440 -15.80 5.34 -2.86
C HIS A 440 -15.65 6.77 -2.35
N THR A 441 -14.58 7.48 -2.74
CA THR A 441 -14.43 8.90 -2.38
C THR A 441 -15.50 9.76 -3.06
N GLN A 442 -15.91 9.41 -4.28
CA GLN A 442 -16.98 10.12 -4.98
C GLN A 442 -18.35 9.80 -4.36
N GLU A 443 -18.57 8.57 -3.94
CA GLU A 443 -19.79 8.16 -3.20
C GLU A 443 -19.89 8.90 -1.88
N LEU A 444 -18.82 8.97 -1.09
CA LEU A 444 -18.78 9.75 0.15
C LEU A 444 -19.09 11.24 -0.08
N LYS A 445 -18.57 11.83 -1.15
CA LYS A 445 -18.92 13.21 -1.52
C LYS A 445 -20.39 13.38 -1.81
N LYS A 446 -21.01 12.43 -2.52
CA LYS A 446 -22.45 12.46 -2.80
C LYS A 446 -23.26 12.36 -1.52
N ILE A 447 -22.92 11.43 -0.63
CA ILE A 447 -23.59 11.27 0.67
C ILE A 447 -23.52 12.58 1.46
N ILE A 448 -22.32 13.15 1.60
CA ILE A 448 -22.13 14.38 2.35
C ILE A 448 -22.91 15.53 1.70
N HIS A 449 -22.87 15.66 0.39
CA HIS A 449 -23.59 16.72 -0.31
C HIS A 449 -25.10 16.59 -0.18
N ASN A 450 -25.63 15.36 -0.18
CA ASN A 450 -27.06 15.11 -0.05
C ASN A 450 -27.60 15.46 1.34
N PHE A 451 -26.85 15.15 2.40
CA PHE A 451 -27.33 15.28 3.78
C PHE A 451 -26.79 16.51 4.51
N ALA A 452 -25.67 17.07 4.08
CA ALA A 452 -25.05 18.25 4.68
C ALA A 452 -24.30 19.10 3.62
N PRO A 453 -25.02 19.71 2.65
CA PRO A 453 -24.43 20.40 1.50
C PRO A 453 -23.57 21.61 1.87
N GLN A 454 -23.76 22.18 3.06
CA GLN A 454 -23.02 23.34 3.58
C GLN A 454 -21.64 22.98 4.16
N LEU A 455 -21.36 21.68 4.40
CA LEU A 455 -20.08 21.27 5.00
C LEU A 455 -18.91 21.51 4.06
N PRO A 456 -17.83 22.19 4.53
CA PRO A 456 -16.62 22.30 3.76
C PRO A 456 -15.93 20.93 3.60
N ILE A 457 -15.67 20.53 2.36
CA ILE A 457 -14.99 19.26 2.03
C ILE A 457 -13.62 19.57 1.46
N PHE A 458 -12.58 19.01 2.09
CA PHE A 458 -11.20 19.07 1.63
C PHE A 458 -10.72 17.68 1.20
N GLN A 459 -10.10 17.55 0.03
CA GLN A 459 -9.54 16.28 -0.43
C GLN A 459 -8.01 16.35 -0.60
N ILE A 460 -7.50 17.40 -1.25
CA ILE A 460 -6.06 17.51 -1.59
C ILE A 460 -5.28 18.29 -0.52
N SER A 461 -5.95 19.11 0.30
CA SER A 461 -5.31 19.90 1.34
C SER A 461 -4.48 19.02 2.29
N PRO A 462 -3.28 19.47 2.70
CA PRO A 462 -2.47 18.77 3.68
C PRO A 462 -3.24 18.57 4.98
N ILE A 463 -3.27 17.34 5.46
CA ILE A 463 -4.02 16.94 6.66
C ILE A 463 -3.53 17.67 7.91
N LYS A 464 -2.21 17.87 8.04
CA LYS A 464 -1.58 18.59 9.15
C LYS A 464 -2.25 19.93 9.42
N ASN A 465 -2.43 20.75 8.39
CA ASN A 465 -3.02 22.08 8.53
C ASN A 465 -4.49 22.06 9.00
N LEU A 466 -5.22 20.99 8.66
CA LEU A 466 -6.61 20.83 9.10
C LEU A 466 -6.68 20.35 10.55
N ILE A 467 -5.82 19.40 10.94
CA ILE A 467 -5.72 18.92 12.32
C ILE A 467 -5.29 20.07 13.24
N GLU A 468 -4.29 20.88 12.86
CA GLU A 468 -3.84 22.02 13.67
C GLU A 468 -4.95 23.02 13.98
N LYS A 469 -5.86 23.24 13.02
CA LYS A 469 -6.99 24.17 13.15
C LYS A 469 -8.20 23.58 13.86
N SER A 470 -8.24 22.28 14.09
CA SER A 470 -9.37 21.61 14.76
C SER A 470 -9.17 21.52 16.27
N ASP A 471 -10.28 21.47 17.01
CA ASP A 471 -10.33 21.19 18.45
C ASP A 471 -10.48 19.70 18.74
N LEU A 472 -11.02 18.96 17.78
CA LEU A 472 -11.30 17.52 17.82
C LEU A 472 -11.18 16.91 16.43
N VAL A 473 -10.66 15.71 16.34
CA VAL A 473 -10.63 14.92 15.10
C VAL A 473 -11.50 13.69 15.27
N ILE A 474 -12.23 13.31 14.23
CA ILE A 474 -13.08 12.11 14.21
C ILE A 474 -12.69 11.27 13.00
N CYS A 475 -12.33 10.03 13.24
CA CYS A 475 -12.20 9.00 12.21
C CYS A 475 -13.44 8.09 12.27
N ILE A 476 -14.02 7.81 11.11
CA ILE A 476 -15.06 6.79 10.98
C ILE A 476 -14.49 5.70 10.09
N SER A 477 -14.28 4.53 10.67
CA SER A 477 -13.72 3.36 10.02
C SER A 477 -14.81 2.32 9.77
N PRO A 478 -15.04 1.92 8.52
CA PRO A 478 -16.05 0.90 8.22
C PRO A 478 -15.68 -0.46 8.81
N GLU A 479 -14.41 -0.85 8.70
CA GLU A 479 -13.86 -2.10 9.21
C GLU A 479 -12.85 -1.88 10.34
N GLY A 480 -12.66 -2.89 11.18
CA GLY A 480 -11.75 -2.88 12.31
C GLY A 480 -10.37 -3.49 12.05
N PHE A 481 -9.89 -3.46 10.80
CA PHE A 481 -8.62 -4.10 10.43
C PHE A 481 -7.42 -3.17 10.59
N ASP A 482 -7.38 -2.06 9.85
CA ASP A 482 -6.26 -1.11 9.88
C ASP A 482 -6.62 0.21 10.56
N PRO A 483 -5.74 0.77 11.40
CA PRO A 483 -5.95 2.10 11.94
C PRO A 483 -5.67 3.19 10.89
N SER A 484 -6.40 4.30 10.97
CA SER A 484 -6.12 5.47 10.13
C SER A 484 -4.84 6.18 10.59
N THR A 485 -3.95 6.54 9.67
CA THR A 485 -2.75 7.34 9.99
C THR A 485 -3.09 8.69 10.60
N VAL A 486 -4.26 9.25 10.28
CA VAL A 486 -4.78 10.48 10.88
C VAL A 486 -4.88 10.39 12.42
N ILE A 487 -5.07 9.19 12.95
CA ILE A 487 -5.08 8.95 14.42
C ILE A 487 -3.70 9.30 15.00
N LEU A 488 -2.64 8.71 14.46
CA LEU A 488 -1.28 8.99 14.90
C LEU A 488 -0.91 10.47 14.75
N GLU A 489 -1.22 11.05 13.59
CA GLU A 489 -0.96 12.46 13.29
C GLU A 489 -1.68 13.40 14.26
N SER A 490 -2.92 13.06 14.66
CA SER A 490 -3.69 13.84 15.65
C SER A 490 -3.07 13.74 17.04
N ILE A 491 -2.62 12.55 17.46
CA ILE A 491 -1.95 12.36 18.75
C ILE A 491 -0.63 13.15 18.79
N ILE A 492 0.16 13.15 17.72
CA ILE A 492 1.40 13.93 17.61
C ILE A 492 1.11 15.42 17.77
N LEU A 493 0.05 15.92 17.12
CA LEU A 493 -0.37 17.34 17.18
C LEU A 493 -1.18 17.69 18.45
N GLN A 494 -1.24 16.78 19.42
CA GLN A 494 -1.94 16.94 20.70
C GLN A 494 -3.42 17.36 20.50
N LYS A 495 -4.09 16.71 19.55
CA LYS A 495 -5.53 16.87 19.35
C LYS A 495 -6.26 15.63 19.85
N PRO A 496 -7.35 15.78 20.62
CA PRO A 496 -8.17 14.65 21.00
C PRO A 496 -8.77 14.03 19.74
N ILE A 497 -8.96 12.71 19.77
CA ILE A 497 -9.49 11.98 18.63
C ILE A 497 -10.55 10.97 19.07
N ILE A 498 -11.60 10.87 18.29
CA ILE A 498 -12.60 9.82 18.36
C ILE A 498 -12.41 8.91 17.16
N ASN A 499 -12.33 7.60 17.38
CA ASN A 499 -12.34 6.59 16.32
C ASN A 499 -13.59 5.74 16.43
N VAL A 500 -14.46 5.80 15.43
CA VAL A 500 -15.67 4.99 15.33
C VAL A 500 -15.37 3.80 14.41
N VAL A 501 -15.58 2.57 14.89
CA VAL A 501 -15.45 1.34 14.11
C VAL A 501 -16.82 0.69 13.98
N LEU A 502 -17.30 0.51 12.75
CA LEU A 502 -18.68 0.08 12.47
C LEU A 502 -18.85 -1.43 12.45
N ASP A 503 -17.81 -2.17 12.06
CA ASP A 503 -17.80 -3.63 12.06
C ASP A 503 -17.09 -4.17 13.30
N ASN A 504 -17.19 -5.47 13.53
CA ASN A 504 -16.47 -6.13 14.59
C ASN A 504 -14.96 -5.94 14.40
N LYS A 505 -14.28 -5.55 15.47
CA LYS A 505 -12.82 -5.46 15.46
C LYS A 505 -12.22 -6.86 15.38
N PHE A 506 -11.26 -7.01 14.50
CA PHE A 506 -10.48 -8.24 14.40
C PHE A 506 -9.57 -8.43 15.62
N TYR A 507 -9.10 -7.30 16.18
CA TYR A 507 -8.23 -7.21 17.37
C TYR A 507 -8.33 -5.81 18.00
N ASP A 508 -7.89 -5.68 19.25
CA ASP A 508 -7.82 -4.36 19.91
C ASP A 508 -6.65 -3.54 19.36
N PHE A 509 -6.91 -2.29 19.07
CA PHE A 509 -5.86 -1.38 18.63
C PHE A 509 -4.93 -1.01 19.79
N SER A 510 -3.62 -0.91 19.54
CA SER A 510 -2.61 -0.61 20.58
C SER A 510 -2.90 0.69 21.35
N TYR A 511 -3.41 1.71 20.67
CA TYR A 511 -3.79 2.99 21.28
C TYR A 511 -5.04 2.90 22.17
N GLU A 512 -5.86 1.87 22.03
CA GLU A 512 -7.04 1.65 22.90
C GLU A 512 -6.65 1.15 24.27
N LYS A 513 -5.67 0.27 24.34
CA LYS A 513 -5.11 -0.23 25.60
C LYS A 513 -4.62 0.92 26.49
N ASP A 514 -4.01 1.92 25.87
CA ASP A 514 -3.50 3.11 26.54
C ASP A 514 -4.57 4.19 26.71
N GLN A 515 -5.80 3.97 26.22
CA GLN A 515 -6.88 4.96 26.19
C GLN A 515 -6.46 6.31 25.56
N ALA A 516 -5.57 6.21 24.56
CA ALA A 516 -5.04 7.37 23.83
C ALA A 516 -6.03 7.94 22.82
N VAL A 517 -7.08 7.17 22.50
CA VAL A 517 -8.14 7.48 21.54
C VAL A 517 -9.48 7.11 22.17
N ILE A 518 -10.50 7.92 21.95
CA ILE A 518 -11.87 7.61 22.33
C ILE A 518 -12.42 6.66 21.27
N SER A 519 -12.49 5.37 21.58
CA SER A 519 -13.00 4.35 20.66
C SER A 519 -14.49 4.14 20.87
N LEU A 520 -15.25 4.23 19.78
CA LEU A 520 -16.69 4.03 19.76
C LEU A 520 -17.04 2.92 18.76
N ASP A 521 -18.06 2.16 19.07
CA ASP A 521 -18.75 1.30 18.12
C ASP A 521 -19.99 2.00 17.50
N LYS A 522 -20.66 1.32 16.57
CA LYS A 522 -21.80 1.86 15.84
C LYS A 522 -23.02 2.19 16.72
N ASP A 523 -23.13 1.57 17.91
CA ASP A 523 -24.31 1.67 18.78
C ASP A 523 -24.14 2.80 19.81
N GLN A 524 -22.94 3.36 19.95
CA GLN A 524 -22.61 4.45 20.86
C GLN A 524 -22.91 5.82 20.24
N ASN A 525 -23.38 6.75 21.07
CA ASN A 525 -23.74 8.10 20.62
C ASN A 525 -22.49 8.96 20.37
N LEU A 526 -22.19 9.23 19.10
CA LEU A 526 -21.05 10.05 18.70
C LEU A 526 -21.18 11.51 19.16
N MET A 527 -22.39 12.11 19.07
CA MET A 527 -22.60 13.51 19.46
C MET A 527 -22.39 13.75 20.96
N ASP A 528 -22.81 12.82 21.82
CA ASP A 528 -22.56 12.91 23.26
C ASP A 528 -21.07 12.85 23.56
N SER A 529 -20.33 12.00 22.87
CA SER A 529 -18.88 11.89 22.99
C SER A 529 -18.17 13.15 22.50
N ILE A 530 -18.62 13.76 21.41
CA ILE A 530 -18.12 15.06 20.90
C ILE A 530 -18.31 16.14 21.96
N ARG A 531 -19.53 16.27 22.49
CA ARG A 531 -19.84 17.29 23.51
C ARG A 531 -19.05 17.08 24.79
N LYS A 532 -18.89 15.83 25.22
CA LYS A 532 -18.10 15.49 26.41
C LYS A 532 -16.65 15.92 26.25
N ILE A 533 -15.99 15.53 25.17
CA ILE A 533 -14.55 15.84 24.99
C ILE A 533 -14.28 17.34 24.74
N LEU A 534 -15.23 18.07 24.15
CA LEU A 534 -15.10 19.50 23.91
C LEU A 534 -15.33 20.34 25.17
N ASN A 535 -16.18 19.90 26.10
CA ASN A 535 -16.63 20.68 27.26
C ASN A 535 -15.98 20.22 28.58
N ASP A 536 -15.58 18.95 28.71
CA ASP A 536 -14.94 18.42 29.92
C ASP A 536 -13.41 18.56 29.81
N ILE A 537 -12.88 19.60 30.45
CA ILE A 537 -11.44 19.95 30.40
C ILE A 537 -10.57 18.83 31.00
N GLU A 538 -10.99 18.23 32.12
CA GLU A 538 -10.19 17.20 32.80
C GLU A 538 -10.21 15.90 32.00
N TYR A 539 -11.33 15.52 31.44
CA TYR A 539 -11.43 14.38 30.53
C TYR A 539 -10.54 14.58 29.30
N LYS A 540 -10.61 15.76 28.66
CA LYS A 540 -9.75 16.11 27.53
C LYS A 540 -8.27 16.01 27.88
N LYS A 541 -7.87 16.55 29.03
CA LYS A 541 -6.49 16.51 29.51
C LYS A 541 -6.00 15.07 29.71
N THR A 542 -6.84 14.20 30.29
CA THR A 542 -6.55 12.78 30.47
C THR A 542 -6.32 12.09 29.15
N VAL A 543 -7.20 12.25 28.16
CA VAL A 543 -7.06 11.63 26.82
C VAL A 543 -5.76 12.11 26.14
N LEU A 544 -5.45 13.41 26.21
CA LEU A 544 -4.21 13.96 25.63
C LEU A 544 -2.96 13.41 26.32
N GLN A 545 -2.96 13.28 27.66
CA GLN A 545 -1.85 12.69 28.39
C GLN A 545 -1.64 11.21 28.02
N ASN A 546 -2.71 10.45 27.90
CA ASN A 546 -2.67 9.06 27.44
C ASN A 546 -2.10 8.97 26.02
N GLY A 547 -2.48 9.90 25.14
CA GLY A 547 -1.90 10.03 23.79
C GLY A 547 -0.39 10.22 23.83
N GLN A 548 0.12 11.09 24.71
CA GLN A 548 1.57 11.29 24.88
C GLN A 548 2.28 10.04 25.40
N ASN A 549 1.68 9.33 26.34
CA ASN A 549 2.22 8.07 26.86
C ASN A 549 2.30 7.00 25.75
N PHE A 550 1.25 6.89 24.93
CA PHE A 550 1.25 6.02 23.75
C PHE A 550 2.38 6.37 22.76
N LEU A 551 2.57 7.65 22.44
CA LEU A 551 3.63 8.08 21.54
C LEU A 551 5.03 7.70 22.01
N GLN A 552 5.31 7.73 23.31
CA GLN A 552 6.62 7.35 23.87
C GLN A 552 6.97 5.89 23.57
N SER A 553 5.99 5.00 23.48
CA SER A 553 6.19 3.59 23.16
C SER A 553 6.13 3.31 21.65
N TYR A 554 5.28 4.03 20.92
CA TYR A 554 5.03 3.79 19.50
C TYR A 554 6.04 4.49 18.58
N LEU A 555 6.50 5.70 18.93
CA LEU A 555 7.49 6.47 18.18
C LEU A 555 8.73 6.74 19.04
N SER A 556 9.88 6.69 18.41
CA SER A 556 11.15 7.13 18.99
C SER A 556 11.65 8.39 18.26
N ASN A 557 12.65 9.07 18.83
CA ASN A 557 13.33 10.22 18.20
C ASN A 557 12.38 11.30 17.70
N HIS A 558 11.38 11.67 18.49
CA HIS A 558 10.34 12.65 18.15
C HIS A 558 10.93 13.91 17.52
N GLY A 559 10.56 14.22 16.28
CA GLY A 559 11.05 15.36 15.49
C GLY A 559 12.54 15.27 15.08
N LYS A 560 13.21 14.15 15.33
CA LYS A 560 14.63 13.92 15.00
C LYS A 560 14.88 12.61 14.25
N ALA A 561 13.83 11.91 13.81
CA ALA A 561 13.94 10.63 13.13
C ALA A 561 14.76 10.74 11.84
N CYS A 562 14.55 11.79 11.04
CA CYS A 562 15.34 12.06 9.85
C CYS A 562 16.83 12.25 10.16
N GLN A 563 17.16 12.95 11.24
CA GLN A 563 18.57 13.14 11.63
C GLN A 563 19.21 11.84 12.09
N TYR A 564 18.49 11.07 12.91
CA TYR A 564 18.97 9.79 13.40
C TYR A 564 19.23 8.82 12.24
N LEU A 565 18.24 8.66 11.36
CA LEU A 565 18.33 7.74 10.21
C LEU A 565 19.41 8.18 9.21
N ALA A 566 19.52 9.49 8.92
CA ALA A 566 20.58 10.00 8.04
C ALA A 566 21.98 9.69 8.60
N ASN A 567 22.20 9.95 9.88
CA ASN A 567 23.46 9.64 10.56
C ASN A 567 23.77 8.14 10.52
N TYR A 568 22.76 7.29 10.75
CA TYR A 568 22.92 5.85 10.67
C TYR A 568 23.36 5.41 9.26
N ILE A 569 22.65 5.84 8.22
CA ILE A 569 22.90 5.48 6.82
C ILE A 569 24.31 5.93 6.38
N VAL A 570 24.69 7.15 6.73
CA VAL A 570 26.00 7.72 6.33
C VAL A 570 27.16 6.98 6.99
N ASN A 571 27.02 6.58 8.26
CA ASN A 571 28.04 5.87 9.03
C ASN A 571 27.97 4.35 8.91
N LEU A 572 27.06 3.80 8.14
CA LEU A 572 26.98 2.36 7.88
C LEU A 572 28.32 1.86 7.30
N LYS A 573 28.87 0.80 7.89
CA LYS A 573 30.16 0.22 7.47
C LYS A 573 29.99 -0.78 6.35
#